data_97f2249ba2ed7bb903af34a567e61bab
#
_entry.id   97f2249ba2ed7bb903af34a567e61bab
#
_cell.length_a   1.000
_cell.length_b   1.000
_cell.length_c   1.000
_cell.angle_alpha   90.00
_cell.angle_beta   90.00
_cell.angle_gamma   90.00
#
_symmetry.space_group_name_H-M   'P 1'
#
loop_
_entity.id
_entity.type
_entity.pdbx_description
1 polymer ?
#
loop_
_entity_poly.entity_id
_entity_poly.type
_entity_poly.pdbx_seq_one_letter_code
_entity_poly.pdbx_strand_id
1 'polypeptide(L)'
;AEGSEELELDLTPGALDKTNDPVRMYLREMGTVPLLTREGEVEIAKRIERGKLAVIKSISRTPTVARAIMTMGDQLKNEERSIRELVTFVDEELTDDKIDDRKRQVLRQIEAVRKSWMGLEKCKEKLAKTPRGTTTRDKRKFRRVRWEALRARVELSQLIRKIEFTEA
;
A
#
# COMPACT_ATOMS: atom_id res chain seq x y z
N ALA A 1 -0.81 -37.40 51.60
CA ALA A 1 0.16 -37.22 50.54
C ALA A 1 -0.43 -37.88 49.28
N GLU A 2 -1.18 -37.12 48.55
CA GLU A 2 -1.72 -37.53 47.25
C GLU A 2 -0.75 -37.02 46.17
N GLY A 3 -0.08 -37.99 45.53
CA GLY A 3 0.75 -37.72 44.37
C GLY A 3 -0.12 -37.44 43.16
N SER A 4 -0.04 -36.25 42.63
CA SER A 4 -0.53 -35.94 41.30
C SER A 4 0.40 -36.58 40.27
N GLU A 5 -0.02 -37.71 39.69
CA GLU A 5 0.60 -38.26 38.50
C GLU A 5 0.40 -37.23 37.35
N GLU A 6 1.46 -36.50 37.01
CA GLU A 6 1.55 -35.77 35.76
C GLU A 6 1.57 -36.81 34.62
N LEU A 7 0.46 -36.95 33.94
CA LEU A 7 0.37 -37.67 32.67
C LEU A 7 1.21 -36.92 31.65
N GLU A 8 2.48 -37.29 31.52
CA GLU A 8 3.30 -36.91 30.36
C GLU A 8 2.64 -37.49 29.10
N LEU A 9 1.95 -36.64 28.36
CA LEU A 9 1.47 -36.96 27.02
C LEU A 9 2.67 -37.09 26.09
N ASP A 10 3.05 -38.34 25.79
CA ASP A 10 4.07 -38.64 24.79
C ASP A 10 3.57 -38.19 23.40
N LEU A 11 4.04 -37.05 22.97
CA LEU A 11 3.73 -36.43 21.66
C LEU A 11 4.71 -36.83 20.55
N THR A 12 5.50 -37.90 20.75
CA THR A 12 6.43 -38.41 19.74
C THR A 12 5.66 -38.91 18.51
N PRO A 13 5.95 -38.42 17.30
CA PRO A 13 5.32 -38.88 16.07
C PRO A 13 5.92 -40.22 15.63
N GLY A 14 5.53 -41.27 16.29
CA GLY A 14 6.00 -42.63 15.99
C GLY A 14 4.95 -43.66 16.30
N ALA A 15 4.41 -44.30 15.28
CA ALA A 15 3.69 -45.58 15.33
C ALA A 15 2.36 -45.60 16.07
N LEU A 16 1.50 -44.64 15.90
CA LEU A 16 0.11 -44.76 16.33
C LEU A 16 -0.83 -44.60 15.14
N ASP A 17 -1.43 -45.73 14.85
CA ASP A 17 -2.67 -45.95 14.11
C ASP A 17 -3.21 -44.83 13.26
N LYS A 18 -3.48 -45.16 12.00
CA LYS A 18 -4.35 -44.45 11.10
C LYS A 18 -5.76 -44.36 11.71
N THR A 19 -5.90 -43.64 12.82
CA THR A 19 -7.21 -43.32 13.38
C THR A 19 -7.87 -42.26 12.54
N ASN A 20 -9.05 -42.54 12.01
CA ASN A 20 -9.94 -41.62 11.32
C ASN A 20 -10.55 -40.56 12.28
N ASP A 21 -9.94 -40.30 13.41
CA ASP A 21 -10.36 -39.26 14.34
C ASP A 21 -9.94 -37.90 13.80
N PRO A 22 -10.89 -37.05 13.37
CA PRO A 22 -10.59 -35.74 12.79
C PRO A 22 -9.86 -34.82 13.75
N VAL A 23 -10.06 -34.95 15.05
CA VAL A 23 -9.38 -34.15 16.08
C VAL A 23 -7.89 -34.50 16.13
N ARG A 24 -7.56 -35.79 16.09
CA ARG A 24 -6.15 -36.25 16.08
C ARG A 24 -5.44 -35.88 14.78
N MET A 25 -6.14 -35.95 13.65
CA MET A 25 -5.59 -35.50 12.37
C MET A 25 -5.28 -34.00 12.41
N TYR A 26 -6.20 -33.20 12.94
CA TYR A 26 -6.01 -31.75 13.09
C TYR A 26 -4.83 -31.40 13.99
N LEU A 27 -4.74 -32.04 15.17
CA LEU A 27 -3.63 -31.84 16.12
C LEU A 27 -2.29 -32.26 15.54
N ARG A 28 -2.25 -33.36 14.77
CA ARG A 28 -1.04 -33.79 14.06
C ARG A 28 -0.62 -32.79 12.97
N GLU A 29 -1.56 -32.29 12.18
CA GLU A 29 -1.25 -31.30 11.17
C GLU A 29 -0.79 -29.97 11.80
N MET A 30 -1.43 -29.53 12.87
CA MET A 30 -0.99 -28.36 13.63
C MET A 30 0.41 -28.51 14.20
N GLY A 31 0.76 -29.70 14.71
CA GLY A 31 2.08 -30.00 15.32
C GLY A 31 3.22 -30.04 14.30
N THR A 32 2.93 -30.14 12.99
CA THR A 32 3.98 -30.14 11.94
C THR A 32 4.57 -28.77 11.68
N VAL A 33 3.85 -27.70 12.04
CA VAL A 33 4.31 -26.32 11.84
C VAL A 33 4.84 -25.79 13.17
N PRO A 34 6.13 -25.45 13.26
CA PRO A 34 6.70 -24.89 14.48
C PRO A 34 6.06 -23.55 14.82
N LEU A 35 5.91 -23.29 16.12
CA LEU A 35 5.42 -22.00 16.61
C LEU A 35 6.35 -20.87 16.15
N LEU A 36 5.76 -19.75 15.77
CA LEU A 36 6.50 -18.61 15.32
C LEU A 36 7.26 -17.97 16.50
N THR A 37 8.55 -17.71 16.32
CA THR A 37 9.34 -16.96 17.29
C THR A 37 9.05 -15.47 17.16
N ARG A 38 9.30 -14.69 18.22
CA ARG A 38 9.13 -13.23 18.20
C ARG A 38 9.95 -12.56 17.09
N GLU A 39 11.16 -13.07 16.84
CA GLU A 39 11.98 -12.56 15.74
C GLU A 39 11.38 -12.89 14.37
N GLY A 40 10.81 -14.10 14.24
CA GLY A 40 10.09 -14.53 13.03
C GLY A 40 8.86 -13.65 12.75
N GLU A 41 8.09 -13.29 13.78
CA GLU A 41 6.96 -12.36 13.66
C GLU A 41 7.40 -11.01 13.12
N VAL A 42 8.46 -10.44 13.69
CA VAL A 42 9.02 -9.15 13.26
C VAL A 42 9.52 -9.21 11.80
N GLU A 43 10.16 -10.32 11.41
CA GLU A 43 10.63 -10.50 10.04
C GLU A 43 9.45 -10.56 9.05
N ILE A 44 8.41 -11.34 9.38
CA ILE A 44 7.21 -11.44 8.55
C ILE A 44 6.50 -10.08 8.46
N ALA A 45 6.32 -9.36 9.58
CA ALA A 45 5.73 -8.03 9.59
C ALA A 45 6.48 -7.06 8.66
N LYS A 46 7.81 -7.00 8.77
CA LYS A 46 8.66 -6.19 7.87
C LYS A 46 8.56 -6.62 6.40
N ARG A 47 8.32 -7.90 6.14
CA ARG A 47 8.15 -8.43 4.78
C ARG A 47 6.80 -8.00 4.20
N ILE A 48 5.74 -8.05 5.02
CA ILE A 48 4.40 -7.55 4.65
C ILE A 48 4.45 -6.06 4.34
N GLU A 49 5.03 -5.24 5.23
CA GLU A 49 5.17 -3.79 5.00
C GLU A 49 5.93 -3.46 3.71
N ARG A 50 7.04 -4.14 3.47
CA ARG A 50 7.81 -3.98 2.22
C ARG A 50 6.96 -4.33 1.00
N GLY A 51 6.17 -5.41 1.09
CA GLY A 51 5.23 -5.81 0.05
C GLY A 51 4.17 -4.74 -0.22
N LYS A 52 3.49 -4.25 0.83
CA LYS A 52 2.49 -3.17 0.73
C LYS A 52 3.09 -1.91 0.09
N LEU A 53 4.26 -1.46 0.57
CA LEU A 53 4.94 -0.30 -0.02
C LEU A 53 5.32 -0.49 -1.49
N ALA A 54 5.74 -1.69 -1.89
CA ALA A 54 6.06 -2.01 -3.28
C ALA A 54 4.82 -1.94 -4.18
N VAL A 55 3.68 -2.46 -3.72
CA VAL A 55 2.39 -2.41 -4.42
C VAL A 55 1.94 -0.96 -4.60
N ILE A 56 1.86 -0.18 -3.51
CA ILE A 56 1.45 1.22 -3.55
C ILE A 56 2.37 2.04 -4.45
N LYS A 57 3.68 1.81 -4.40
CA LYS A 57 4.66 2.45 -5.27
C LYS A 57 4.47 2.10 -6.75
N SER A 58 4.10 0.87 -7.06
CA SER A 58 3.81 0.44 -8.43
C SER A 58 2.54 1.09 -8.95
N ILE A 59 1.46 1.02 -8.19
CA ILE A 59 0.13 1.54 -8.53
C ILE A 59 0.16 3.06 -8.69
N SER A 60 0.80 3.79 -7.77
CA SER A 60 0.89 5.26 -7.81
C SER A 60 1.60 5.84 -9.04
N ARG A 61 2.30 5.01 -9.81
CA ARG A 61 2.96 5.40 -11.06
C ARG A 61 2.07 5.28 -12.29
N THR A 62 0.88 4.70 -12.13
CA THR A 62 -0.05 4.50 -13.25
C THR A 62 -0.93 5.74 -13.47
N PRO A 63 -1.18 6.13 -14.73
CA PRO A 63 -2.03 7.28 -15.03
C PRO A 63 -3.49 7.08 -14.63
N THR A 64 -3.94 5.83 -14.60
CA THR A 64 -5.30 5.46 -14.23
C THR A 64 -5.60 5.82 -12.78
N VAL A 65 -4.67 5.52 -11.86
CA VAL A 65 -4.83 5.85 -10.44
C VAL A 65 -4.87 7.36 -10.20
N ALA A 66 -4.00 8.13 -10.86
CA ALA A 66 -4.05 9.59 -10.74
C ALA A 66 -5.41 10.16 -11.17
N ARG A 67 -5.98 9.65 -12.27
CA ARG A 67 -7.33 10.04 -12.73
C ARG A 67 -8.42 9.63 -11.75
N ALA A 68 -8.37 8.40 -11.25
CA ALA A 68 -9.32 7.91 -10.25
C ALA A 68 -9.31 8.77 -8.98
N ILE A 69 -8.14 9.16 -8.48
CA ILE A 69 -8.01 10.04 -7.32
C ILE A 69 -8.62 11.43 -7.58
N MET A 70 -8.42 11.98 -8.78
CA MET A 70 -9.04 13.26 -9.14
C MET A 70 -10.57 13.15 -9.17
N THR A 71 -11.12 12.06 -9.73
CA THR A 71 -12.57 11.79 -9.72
C THR A 71 -13.11 11.62 -8.31
N MET A 72 -12.41 10.87 -7.44
CA MET A 72 -12.77 10.75 -6.03
C MET A 72 -12.78 12.11 -5.31
N GLY A 73 -11.84 12.98 -5.64
CA GLY A 73 -11.81 14.35 -5.10
C GLY A 73 -13.00 15.19 -5.54
N ASP A 74 -13.46 15.04 -6.78
CA ASP A 74 -14.65 15.73 -7.28
C ASP A 74 -15.92 15.17 -6.63
N GLN A 75 -16.03 13.84 -6.45
CA GLN A 75 -17.12 13.18 -5.72
C GLN A 75 -17.19 13.61 -4.24
N LEU A 76 -16.02 13.74 -3.59
CA LEU A 76 -15.93 14.21 -2.21
C LEU A 76 -16.35 15.69 -2.06
N LYS A 77 -16.05 16.54 -3.05
CA LYS A 77 -16.51 17.95 -3.11
C LYS A 77 -18.01 18.05 -3.29
N ASN A 78 -18.58 17.18 -4.13
CA ASN A 78 -20.00 17.14 -4.43
C ASN A 78 -20.82 16.39 -3.37
N GLU A 79 -20.17 15.90 -2.30
CA GLU A 79 -20.80 15.12 -1.22
C GLU A 79 -21.45 13.79 -1.69
N GLU A 80 -21.06 13.30 -2.87
CA GLU A 80 -21.50 12.01 -3.39
C GLU A 80 -20.86 10.83 -2.64
N ARG A 81 -19.71 11.07 -2.00
CA ARG A 81 -18.99 10.07 -1.17
C ARG A 81 -18.58 10.64 0.17
N SER A 82 -18.66 9.79 1.21
CA SER A 82 -18.17 10.14 2.54
C SER A 82 -16.64 10.02 2.62
N ILE A 83 -16.02 10.94 3.36
CA ILE A 83 -14.59 10.87 3.64
C ILE A 83 -14.20 9.59 4.41
N ARG A 84 -15.10 9.05 5.21
CA ARG A 84 -14.89 7.82 5.99
C ARG A 84 -14.70 6.57 5.12
N GLU A 85 -15.23 6.57 3.91
CA GLU A 85 -15.05 5.49 2.94
C GLU A 85 -13.69 5.56 2.22
N LEU A 86 -13.11 6.76 2.14
CA LEU A 86 -11.91 6.99 1.34
C LEU A 86 -10.62 6.93 2.16
N VAL A 87 -10.68 7.31 3.43
CA VAL A 87 -9.47 7.48 4.26
C VAL A 87 -9.63 6.75 5.58
N THR A 88 -8.57 6.07 6.03
CA THR A 88 -8.51 5.43 7.34
C THR A 88 -8.39 6.48 8.43
N PHE A 89 -9.25 6.38 9.43
CA PHE A 89 -9.18 7.16 10.65
C PHE A 89 -8.56 6.30 11.75
N VAL A 90 -7.55 6.84 12.43
CA VAL A 90 -6.83 6.13 13.50
C VAL A 90 -7.47 6.37 14.87
N ASP A 91 -8.21 7.48 15.02
CA ASP A 91 -8.81 7.88 16.29
C ASP A 91 -10.21 7.28 16.47
N GLU A 92 -10.43 6.65 17.61
CA GLU A 92 -11.73 6.08 18.01
C GLU A 92 -12.79 7.17 18.29
N GLU A 93 -12.38 8.38 18.68
CA GLU A 93 -13.26 9.52 18.91
C GLU A 93 -13.33 10.46 17.71
N LEU A 94 -14.20 10.14 16.77
CA LEU A 94 -14.47 10.95 15.59
C LEU A 94 -15.48 12.05 15.92
N THR A 95 -14.98 13.23 16.27
CA THR A 95 -15.78 14.45 16.32
C THR A 95 -15.97 15.02 14.92
N ASP A 96 -17.13 15.62 14.65
CA ASP A 96 -17.47 16.18 13.34
C ASP A 96 -16.45 17.21 12.87
N ASP A 97 -15.90 18.03 13.79
CA ASP A 97 -14.82 18.99 13.48
C ASP A 97 -13.57 18.31 12.94
N LYS A 98 -13.16 17.17 13.53
CA LYS A 98 -11.98 16.40 13.06
C LYS A 98 -12.22 15.80 11.69
N ILE A 99 -13.44 15.37 11.40
CA ILE A 99 -13.83 14.83 10.10
C ILE A 99 -13.74 15.92 9.03
N ASP A 100 -14.23 17.11 9.32
CA ASP A 100 -14.19 18.26 8.40
C ASP A 100 -12.77 18.75 8.16
N ASP A 101 -11.92 18.77 9.20
CA ASP A 101 -10.51 19.10 9.04
C ASP A 101 -9.78 18.07 8.18
N ARG A 102 -10.06 16.79 8.38
CA ARG A 102 -9.51 15.72 7.54
C ARG A 102 -10.00 15.82 6.10
N LYS A 103 -11.28 16.11 5.88
CA LYS A 103 -11.86 16.38 4.54
C LYS A 103 -11.13 17.52 3.85
N ARG A 104 -10.90 18.63 4.54
CA ARG A 104 -10.16 19.78 4.02
C ARG A 104 -8.70 19.43 3.69
N GLN A 105 -8.05 18.65 4.53
CA GLN A 105 -6.66 18.19 4.33
C GLN A 105 -6.55 17.31 3.08
N VAL A 106 -7.42 16.30 2.96
CA VAL A 106 -7.43 15.36 1.83
C VAL A 106 -7.74 16.10 0.53
N LEU A 107 -8.69 17.02 0.51
CA LEU A 107 -8.98 17.84 -0.67
C LEU A 107 -7.77 18.67 -1.12
N ARG A 108 -7.00 19.26 -0.17
CA ARG A 108 -5.75 19.97 -0.51
C ARG A 108 -4.70 19.03 -1.11
N GLN A 109 -4.59 17.80 -0.58
CA GLN A 109 -3.66 16.79 -1.11
C GLN A 109 -4.06 16.36 -2.52
N ILE A 110 -5.35 16.14 -2.78
CA ILE A 110 -5.88 15.78 -4.11
C ILE A 110 -5.66 16.94 -5.10
N GLU A 111 -5.82 18.19 -4.68
CA GLU A 111 -5.53 19.34 -5.52
C GLU A 111 -4.04 19.44 -5.87
N ALA A 112 -3.15 19.12 -4.95
CA ALA A 112 -1.71 19.00 -5.22
C ALA A 112 -1.40 17.90 -6.25
N VAL A 113 -2.08 16.75 -6.16
CA VAL A 113 -2.00 15.66 -7.16
C VAL A 113 -2.47 16.16 -8.52
N ARG A 114 -3.58 16.90 -8.59
CA ARG A 114 -4.12 17.50 -9.85
C ARG A 114 -3.12 18.45 -10.49
N LYS A 115 -2.50 19.33 -9.72
CA LYS A 115 -1.46 20.26 -10.23
C LYS A 115 -0.23 19.52 -10.75
N SER A 116 0.24 18.53 -10.00
CA SER A 116 1.38 17.70 -10.40
C SER A 116 1.08 16.87 -11.65
N TRP A 117 -0.14 16.35 -11.78
CA TRP A 117 -0.60 15.66 -12.98
C TRP A 117 -0.55 16.56 -14.23
N MET A 118 -1.11 17.77 -14.13
CA MET A 118 -1.05 18.76 -15.24
C MET A 118 0.40 19.12 -15.60
N GLY A 119 1.28 19.24 -14.60
CA GLY A 119 2.71 19.43 -14.81
C GLY A 119 3.36 18.28 -15.56
N LEU A 120 3.04 17.05 -15.19
CA LEU A 120 3.53 15.86 -15.88
C LEU A 120 3.08 15.79 -17.34
N GLU A 121 1.81 16.10 -17.64
CA GLU A 121 1.29 16.10 -19.01
C GLU A 121 2.03 17.14 -19.87
N LYS A 122 2.25 18.36 -19.36
CA LYS A 122 3.07 19.38 -20.05
C LYS A 122 4.50 18.90 -20.31
N CYS A 123 5.12 18.18 -19.35
CA CYS A 123 6.46 17.61 -19.53
C CYS A 123 6.47 16.50 -20.59
N LYS A 124 5.43 15.65 -20.64
CA LYS A 124 5.28 14.63 -21.69
C LYS A 124 5.11 15.25 -23.08
N GLU A 125 4.28 16.28 -23.22
CA GLU A 125 4.13 17.00 -24.47
C GLU A 125 5.43 17.63 -24.95
N LYS A 126 6.19 18.26 -24.05
CA LYS A 126 7.52 18.79 -24.36
C LYS A 126 8.47 17.68 -24.82
N LEU A 127 8.43 16.53 -24.18
CA LEU A 127 9.25 15.38 -24.55
C LEU A 127 8.88 14.84 -25.93
N ALA A 128 7.58 14.73 -26.23
CA ALA A 128 7.08 14.30 -27.52
C ALA A 128 7.50 15.26 -28.67
N LYS A 129 7.51 16.58 -28.39
CA LYS A 129 7.93 17.61 -29.36
C LYS A 129 9.45 17.73 -29.52
N THR A 130 10.24 17.11 -28.64
CA THR A 130 11.71 17.18 -28.66
C THR A 130 12.28 15.97 -29.40
N PRO A 131 12.81 16.14 -30.63
CA PRO A 131 13.38 15.00 -31.37
C PRO A 131 14.68 14.51 -30.75
N ARG A 132 14.93 13.20 -30.92
CA ARG A 132 16.25 12.60 -30.65
C ARG A 132 17.21 13.02 -31.75
N GLY A 133 17.81 14.21 -31.62
CA GLY A 133 18.76 14.68 -32.61
C GLY A 133 20.07 13.90 -32.64
N THR A 134 20.80 14.02 -33.76
CA THR A 134 22.11 13.37 -33.97
C THR A 134 23.23 14.12 -33.28
N THR A 135 23.11 15.44 -33.13
CA THR A 135 24.15 16.30 -32.54
C THR A 135 24.24 16.13 -31.02
N THR A 136 25.42 16.37 -30.47
CA THR A 136 25.68 16.31 -29.03
C THR A 136 24.81 17.27 -28.24
N ARG A 137 24.51 18.44 -28.81
CA ARG A 137 23.63 19.47 -28.22
C ARG A 137 22.20 18.97 -28.12
N ASP A 138 21.66 18.34 -29.16
CA ASP A 138 20.29 17.81 -29.18
C ASP A 138 20.14 16.64 -28.23
N LYS A 139 21.13 15.76 -28.16
CA LYS A 139 21.17 14.64 -27.21
C LYS A 139 21.13 15.13 -25.74
N ARG A 140 21.86 16.23 -25.44
CA ARG A 140 21.83 16.85 -24.10
C ARG A 140 20.47 17.47 -23.81
N LYS A 141 19.87 18.18 -24.77
CA LYS A 141 18.52 18.78 -24.64
C LYS A 141 17.47 17.70 -24.42
N PHE A 142 17.44 16.66 -25.25
CA PHE A 142 16.51 15.53 -25.09
C PHE A 142 16.65 14.85 -23.73
N ARG A 143 17.90 14.60 -23.27
CA ARG A 143 18.17 14.00 -21.97
C ARG A 143 17.63 14.86 -20.84
N ARG A 144 17.81 16.18 -20.89
CA ARG A 144 17.29 17.11 -19.88
C ARG A 144 15.76 17.05 -19.80
N VAL A 145 15.06 17.17 -20.93
CA VAL A 145 13.58 17.13 -20.99
C VAL A 145 13.07 15.77 -20.51
N ARG A 146 13.73 14.68 -20.88
CA ARG A 146 13.39 13.34 -20.38
C ARG A 146 13.53 13.24 -18.86
N TRP A 147 14.60 13.80 -18.29
CA TRP A 147 14.79 13.82 -16.84
C TRP A 147 13.73 14.65 -16.12
N GLU A 148 13.33 15.77 -16.67
CA GLU A 148 12.23 16.61 -16.15
C GLU A 148 10.92 15.81 -16.10
N ALA A 149 10.57 15.10 -17.16
CA ALA A 149 9.39 14.24 -17.19
C ALA A 149 9.45 13.08 -16.21
N LEU A 150 10.63 12.46 -16.03
CA LEU A 150 10.81 11.37 -15.05
C LEU A 150 10.69 11.88 -13.61
N ARG A 151 11.25 13.06 -13.29
CA ARG A 151 11.10 13.70 -11.97
C ARG A 151 9.65 14.02 -11.67
N ALA A 152 8.95 14.66 -12.60
CA ALA A 152 7.52 14.97 -12.44
C ALA A 152 6.68 13.71 -12.17
N ARG A 153 7.00 12.58 -12.82
CA ARG A 153 6.35 11.29 -12.55
C ARG A 153 6.62 10.77 -11.13
N VAL A 154 7.85 10.94 -10.65
CA VAL A 154 8.22 10.53 -9.28
C VAL A 154 7.54 11.41 -8.25
N GLU A 155 7.51 12.74 -8.46
CA GLU A 155 6.82 13.70 -7.60
C GLU A 155 5.32 13.39 -7.49
N LEU A 156 4.67 13.12 -8.62
CA LEU A 156 3.27 12.69 -8.64
C LEU A 156 3.06 11.42 -7.80
N SER A 157 3.89 10.40 -7.99
CA SER A 157 3.83 9.16 -7.21
C SER A 157 4.05 9.39 -5.72
N GLN A 158 4.90 10.34 -5.34
CA GLN A 158 5.13 10.69 -3.93
C GLN A 158 3.91 11.40 -3.32
N LEU A 159 3.27 12.30 -4.07
CA LEU A 159 2.05 13.00 -3.61
C LEU A 159 0.90 12.02 -3.42
N ILE A 160 0.69 11.08 -4.34
CA ILE A 160 -0.33 10.05 -4.22
C ILE A 160 -0.12 9.20 -2.96
N ARG A 161 1.12 8.81 -2.67
CA ARG A 161 1.44 7.99 -1.48
C ARG A 161 1.31 8.71 -0.14
N LYS A 162 1.23 10.05 -0.14
CA LYS A 162 0.97 10.83 1.07
C LYS A 162 -0.49 10.80 1.51
N ILE A 163 -1.38 10.40 0.62
CA ILE A 163 -2.80 10.24 0.94
C ILE A 163 -2.97 8.82 1.50
N GLU A 164 -3.41 8.74 2.75
CA GLU A 164 -3.65 7.48 3.45
C GLU A 164 -5.06 6.98 3.09
N PHE A 165 -5.17 6.25 1.99
CA PHE A 165 -6.42 5.64 1.57
C PHE A 165 -6.74 4.40 2.41
N THR A 166 -8.02 4.13 2.61
CA THR A 166 -8.51 2.90 3.24
C THR A 166 -8.14 1.70 2.36
N GLU A 167 -7.67 0.62 2.98
CA GLU A 167 -7.49 -0.67 2.32
C GLU A 167 -8.88 -1.31 2.17
N ALA A 168 -9.53 -1.13 1.01
CA ALA A 168 -10.80 -1.77 0.67
C ALA A 168 -10.55 -2.97 -0.25
#